data_78fc02324f0be1dbb70b3199d6c19cc9
#
_entry.id   78fc02324f0be1dbb70b3199d6c19cc9
#
_cell.length_a   1.000
_cell.length_b   1.000
_cell.length_c   1.000
_cell.angle_alpha   90.00
_cell.angle_beta   90.00
_cell.angle_gamma   90.00
#
_symmetry.space_group_name_H-M   'P 1'
#
loop_
_entity.id
_entity.type
_entity.pdbx_description
1 polymer ?
#
loop_
_entity_poly.entity_id
_entity_poly.type
_entity_poly.pdbx_seq_one_letter_code
_entity_poly.pdbx_strand_id
1 'polypeptide(L)'
;STPMAGASARPGGAHTPHAVVPKGLARPASAPHAQPAPHTAKSVPRPTVKVTGTAGMQKGSVAGPKSTARSSTHGKVSAGGTARANLSTFDHSPDGIGLTSDRVRARMAERVAASGVKHPGVLAALATVPRHGFVDAALANQAYEDAALPIGHGQTISKPSVVGRMIELLLAGGRPLEKVLEIGTGCGYQAAVLSCVARDVYSIERVRPLHERAKANLRPLRVPNIRLHYGDGRLGLPAVAPFDGIVIAAAGLEIPDALIDQLAVGARLVAPVGGEQQILTLIERIGARQWRETQLDRVLFVPLKSGII
;
A
#
# COMPACT_ATOMS: atom_id res chain seq x y z
N SER A 1 -29.81 -38.43 -63.57
CA SER A 1 -31.19 -38.90 -63.59
C SER A 1 -31.85 -38.63 -62.24
N THR A 2 -32.60 -37.59 -62.19
CA THR A 2 -33.70 -37.33 -61.26
C THR A 2 -34.88 -38.20 -61.67
N PRO A 3 -35.92 -38.51 -60.91
CA PRO A 3 -36.83 -37.52 -60.32
C PRO A 3 -37.47 -37.89 -58.94
N MET A 4 -37.94 -36.87 -58.31
CA MET A 4 -39.35 -36.48 -58.02
C MET A 4 -40.07 -37.16 -56.83
N ALA A 5 -40.45 -36.30 -55.92
CA ALA A 5 -41.79 -35.93 -55.44
C ALA A 5 -42.45 -36.84 -54.42
N GLY A 6 -42.95 -36.29 -53.35
CA GLY A 6 -44.24 -35.88 -53.12
C GLY A 6 -44.67 -35.85 -51.67
N ALA A 7 -45.16 -34.73 -51.27
CA ALA A 7 -46.43 -34.38 -50.66
C ALA A 7 -46.71 -34.86 -49.22
N SER A 8 -46.84 -33.89 -48.35
CA SER A 8 -48.05 -33.24 -47.81
C SER A 8 -48.92 -34.07 -46.88
N ALA A 9 -48.99 -33.61 -45.60
CA ALA A 9 -50.27 -33.41 -44.90
C ALA A 9 -50.01 -32.77 -43.47
N ARG A 10 -50.54 -31.62 -43.24
CA ARG A 10 -51.11 -31.15 -41.95
C ARG A 10 -52.58 -31.61 -41.94
N PRO A 11 -53.37 -31.53 -40.88
CA PRO A 11 -53.37 -30.71 -39.65
C PRO A 11 -53.96 -31.44 -38.40
N GLY A 12 -54.08 -30.69 -37.36
CA GLY A 12 -54.94 -30.92 -36.19
C GLY A 12 -54.20 -30.74 -34.87
N GLY A 13 -54.41 -29.77 -34.09
CA GLY A 13 -55.60 -29.14 -33.59
C GLY A 13 -55.76 -29.40 -32.11
N ALA A 14 -55.57 -28.35 -31.32
CA ALA A 14 -56.17 -28.05 -30.03
C ALA A 14 -55.88 -28.94 -28.79
N HIS A 15 -55.43 -28.35 -27.75
CA HIS A 15 -56.14 -28.06 -26.50
C HIS A 15 -55.17 -27.62 -25.41
N THR A 16 -55.30 -26.36 -25.01
CA THR A 16 -54.82 -25.84 -23.73
C THR A 16 -55.74 -26.32 -22.58
N PRO A 17 -55.19 -26.66 -21.44
CA PRO A 17 -55.97 -26.53 -20.21
C PRO A 17 -55.50 -25.34 -19.40
N HIS A 18 -56.47 -24.51 -19.04
CA HIS A 18 -56.42 -23.49 -18.02
C HIS A 18 -55.94 -24.07 -16.69
N ALA A 19 -54.93 -23.50 -16.10
CA ALA A 19 -54.58 -23.73 -14.72
C ALA A 19 -55.22 -22.64 -13.83
N VAL A 20 -56.00 -23.11 -12.90
CA VAL A 20 -56.76 -22.39 -11.89
C VAL A 20 -55.80 -21.77 -10.90
N VAL A 21 -55.99 -20.47 -10.62
CA VAL A 21 -55.31 -19.75 -9.51
C VAL A 21 -56.06 -19.98 -8.22
N PRO A 22 -55.48 -20.47 -7.15
CA PRO A 22 -56.09 -20.42 -5.83
C PRO A 22 -55.86 -19.03 -5.22
N LYS A 23 -56.98 -18.39 -4.85
CA LYS A 23 -57.04 -17.20 -4.01
C LYS A 23 -56.70 -17.58 -2.54
N GLY A 24 -55.87 -16.73 -1.92
CA GLY A 24 -55.96 -16.46 -0.49
C GLY A 24 -54.92 -17.13 0.37
N LEU A 25 -53.85 -16.40 0.65
CA LEU A 25 -53.15 -16.50 1.93
C LEU A 25 -52.73 -15.08 2.36
N ALA A 26 -53.10 -14.79 3.59
CA ALA A 26 -53.06 -13.50 4.27
C ALA A 26 -51.61 -13.00 4.40
N ARG A 27 -51.40 -11.67 4.22
CA ARG A 27 -50.19 -10.93 4.59
C ARG A 27 -49.94 -11.10 6.10
N PRO A 28 -48.72 -11.46 6.53
CA PRO A 28 -48.33 -11.26 7.90
C PRO A 28 -48.11 -9.78 8.21
N ALA A 29 -48.60 -9.36 9.37
CA ALA A 29 -48.53 -8.02 9.89
C ALA A 29 -47.08 -7.51 10.01
N SER A 30 -46.90 -6.24 9.69
CA SER A 30 -45.68 -5.47 9.86
C SER A 30 -45.22 -5.49 11.31
N ALA A 31 -44.04 -6.01 11.58
CA ALA A 31 -43.36 -5.86 12.84
C ALA A 31 -42.88 -4.40 13.03
N PRO A 32 -42.91 -3.87 14.26
CA PRO A 32 -42.52 -2.49 14.52
C PRO A 32 -41.02 -2.27 14.30
N HIS A 33 -40.70 -1.17 13.64
CA HIS A 33 -39.34 -0.65 13.49
C HIS A 33 -38.69 -0.47 14.86
N ALA A 34 -37.68 -1.31 15.16
CA ALA A 34 -36.79 -1.06 16.27
C ALA A 34 -35.86 0.09 15.89
N GLN A 35 -35.90 1.18 16.65
CA GLN A 35 -34.95 2.26 16.57
C GLN A 35 -33.52 1.74 16.87
N PRO A 36 -32.47 2.14 16.11
CA PRO A 36 -31.13 1.77 16.48
C PRO A 36 -30.73 2.49 17.78
N ALA A 37 -30.23 1.73 18.73
CA ALA A 37 -29.65 2.23 19.97
C ALA A 37 -28.50 3.17 19.71
N PRO A 38 -28.24 4.17 20.56
CA PRO A 38 -27.13 5.11 20.38
C PRO A 38 -25.81 4.34 20.43
N HIS A 39 -25.02 4.52 19.36
CA HIS A 39 -23.64 4.01 19.28
C HIS A 39 -22.81 4.66 20.39
N THR A 40 -22.55 3.94 21.47
CA THR A 40 -21.49 4.28 22.41
C THR A 40 -20.17 4.25 21.64
N ALA A 41 -19.51 5.39 21.56
CA ALA A 41 -18.16 5.54 21.01
C ALA A 41 -17.24 4.58 21.77
N LYS A 42 -16.83 3.50 21.09
CA LYS A 42 -15.77 2.64 21.61
C LYS A 42 -14.48 3.44 21.61
N SER A 43 -13.93 3.63 22.79
CA SER A 43 -12.62 4.22 23.01
C SER A 43 -11.58 3.52 22.13
N VAL A 44 -10.90 4.33 21.29
CA VAL A 44 -9.74 3.90 20.52
C VAL A 44 -8.67 3.40 21.50
N PRO A 45 -8.16 2.17 21.37
CA PRO A 45 -7.13 1.69 22.27
C PRO A 45 -5.88 2.57 22.14
N ARG A 46 -5.38 3.01 23.29
CA ARG A 46 -4.14 3.78 23.40
C ARG A 46 -2.99 2.90 22.90
N PRO A 47 -2.07 3.39 22.06
CA PRO A 47 -0.98 2.58 21.53
C PRO A 47 -0.10 2.04 22.67
N THR A 48 0.11 0.72 22.68
CA THR A 48 0.99 0.04 23.62
C THR A 48 2.41 0.09 23.07
N VAL A 49 3.33 0.68 23.83
CA VAL A 49 4.74 0.77 23.45
C VAL A 49 5.50 -0.36 24.14
N LYS A 50 6.07 -1.29 23.38
CA LYS A 50 7.05 -2.26 23.87
C LYS A 50 8.46 -1.79 23.51
N VAL A 51 9.35 -1.68 24.50
CA VAL A 51 10.78 -1.45 24.28
C VAL A 51 11.45 -2.80 24.45
N THR A 52 11.95 -3.36 23.35
CA THR A 52 12.72 -4.60 23.37
C THR A 52 14.19 -4.28 23.10
N GLY A 53 15.05 -4.56 24.05
CA GLY A 53 16.50 -4.43 23.92
C GLY A 53 17.18 -5.29 24.96
N THR A 54 18.02 -6.22 24.53
CA THR A 54 18.81 -7.07 25.41
C THR A 54 20.08 -6.32 25.81
N ALA A 55 20.17 -5.89 27.07
CA ALA A 55 21.38 -5.32 27.63
C ALA A 55 22.38 -6.45 27.92
N GLY A 56 23.39 -6.60 27.08
CA GLY A 56 24.61 -7.33 27.38
C GLY A 56 25.63 -6.36 27.99
N MET A 57 25.77 -6.34 29.30
CA MET A 57 26.83 -5.61 29.96
C MET A 57 28.17 -6.31 29.69
N GLN A 58 29.08 -5.64 28.99
CA GLN A 58 30.52 -5.87 29.19
C GLN A 58 31.16 -4.54 29.59
N LYS A 59 31.66 -4.56 30.84
CA LYS A 59 32.55 -3.54 31.38
C LYS A 59 33.89 -3.63 30.66
N GLY A 60 34.35 -2.55 30.09
CA GLY A 60 35.70 -2.35 29.62
C GLY A 60 36.08 -0.89 29.81
N SER A 61 36.76 -0.60 30.92
CA SER A 61 37.45 0.66 31.17
C SER A 61 38.64 0.77 30.23
N VAL A 62 38.96 1.98 29.72
CA VAL A 62 40.28 2.62 29.77
C VAL A 62 40.27 3.95 29.00
N ALA A 63 40.63 5.00 29.74
CA ALA A 63 41.40 6.22 29.39
C ALA A 63 41.19 6.97 28.08
N GLY A 64 40.79 8.24 28.20
CA GLY A 64 40.97 9.26 27.18
C GLY A 64 42.40 9.79 27.05
N PRO A 65 42.68 10.53 26.04
CA PRO A 65 43.43 11.76 26.19
C PRO A 65 42.82 13.00 25.52
N LYS A 66 42.93 14.03 26.29
CA LYS A 66 43.08 15.49 26.09
C LYS A 66 42.94 16.12 24.69
N SER A 67 42.09 17.14 24.73
CA SER A 67 41.91 18.31 23.92
C SER A 67 43.12 18.86 23.14
N THR A 68 42.85 19.33 21.92
CA THR A 68 43.39 20.60 21.44
C THR A 68 42.28 21.30 20.60
N ALA A 69 41.95 22.46 21.08
CA ALA A 69 41.10 23.43 20.41
C ALA A 69 41.87 24.03 19.20
N ARG A 70 41.18 24.15 18.04
CA ARG A 70 41.47 25.23 17.10
C ARG A 70 40.16 25.77 16.53
N SER A 71 39.99 27.03 16.81
CA SER A 71 39.05 27.99 16.29
C SER A 71 39.25 28.18 14.80
N SER A 72 38.21 28.23 14.03
CA SER A 72 37.83 29.33 13.13
C SER A 72 36.90 28.87 12.02
N THR A 73 35.94 29.61 11.85
CA THR A 73 35.35 30.41 10.79
C THR A 73 33.92 30.04 10.46
N HIS A 74 33.11 31.08 10.55
CA HIS A 74 31.73 31.19 10.12
C HIS A 74 31.49 30.59 8.74
N GLY A 75 30.76 29.47 8.69
CA GLY A 75 30.10 28.99 7.49
C GLY A 75 28.59 29.17 7.71
N LYS A 76 28.01 30.04 6.92
CA LYS A 76 26.57 30.25 6.82
C LYS A 76 25.87 28.89 6.71
N VAL A 77 25.08 28.55 7.71
CA VAL A 77 24.14 27.44 7.65
C VAL A 77 23.00 27.85 6.71
N SER A 78 23.03 27.36 5.50
CA SER A 78 21.90 27.42 4.58
C SER A 78 20.86 26.45 5.09
N ALA A 79 19.77 27.00 5.59
CA ALA A 79 18.59 26.26 6.03
C ALA A 79 17.93 25.53 4.85
N GLY A 80 17.58 24.26 5.08
CA GLY A 80 16.40 23.66 4.48
C GLY A 80 16.52 23.30 3.00
N GLY A 81 17.24 22.22 2.68
CA GLY A 81 16.91 21.41 1.52
C GLY A 81 15.66 20.56 1.82
N THR A 82 14.49 21.16 1.69
CA THR A 82 13.27 20.37 1.50
C THR A 82 13.48 19.51 0.29
N ALA A 83 13.41 18.20 0.44
CA ALA A 83 13.37 17.25 -0.67
C ALA A 83 12.30 17.76 -1.66
N ARG A 84 12.74 18.32 -2.79
CA ARG A 84 11.82 18.67 -3.87
C ARG A 84 11.21 17.36 -4.31
N ALA A 85 9.94 17.18 -4.02
CA ALA A 85 9.15 16.09 -4.53
C ALA A 85 9.38 16.00 -6.06
N ASN A 86 9.79 14.83 -6.55
CA ASN A 86 9.99 14.57 -7.98
C ASN A 86 8.65 14.50 -8.73
N LEU A 87 7.73 15.42 -8.41
CA LEU A 87 6.37 15.47 -8.97
C LEU A 87 6.35 15.81 -10.47
N SER A 88 7.46 16.37 -10.98
CA SER A 88 7.55 16.80 -12.39
C SER A 88 7.90 15.67 -13.39
N THR A 89 8.18 14.46 -12.90
CA THR A 89 8.59 13.34 -13.76
C THR A 89 7.43 12.54 -14.36
N PHE A 90 6.21 12.74 -13.84
CA PHE A 90 5.03 12.13 -14.44
C PHE A 90 4.61 12.95 -15.66
N ASP A 91 4.93 12.43 -16.84
CA ASP A 91 4.51 13.01 -18.11
C ASP A 91 2.98 13.02 -18.15
N HIS A 92 2.41 14.22 -18.23
CA HIS A 92 0.97 14.42 -18.30
C HIS A 92 0.54 14.07 -19.72
N SER A 93 0.18 12.82 -19.95
CA SER A 93 -0.65 12.51 -21.13
C SER A 93 -1.88 13.40 -21.09
N PRO A 94 -2.32 13.96 -22.23
CA PRO A 94 -3.43 14.90 -22.26
C PRO A 94 -4.63 14.32 -21.53
N ASP A 95 -5.18 15.11 -20.63
CA ASP A 95 -6.21 14.77 -19.67
C ASP A 95 -7.31 13.92 -20.28
N GLY A 96 -7.39 12.66 -19.83
CA GLY A 96 -8.53 11.82 -20.15
C GLY A 96 -9.80 12.50 -19.65
N ILE A 97 -10.71 12.83 -20.57
CA ILE A 97 -12.03 13.30 -20.22
C ILE A 97 -12.74 12.15 -19.52
N GLY A 98 -13.06 12.29 -18.22
CA GLY A 98 -13.86 11.30 -17.51
C GLY A 98 -13.21 10.73 -16.23
N LEU A 99 -13.44 9.43 -15.98
CA LEU A 99 -13.10 8.74 -14.71
C LEU A 99 -11.59 8.58 -14.43
N THR A 100 -10.72 8.93 -15.36
CA THR A 100 -9.26 8.83 -15.22
C THR A 100 -8.56 10.19 -15.13
N SER A 101 -9.33 11.29 -15.09
CA SER A 101 -8.81 12.66 -15.07
C SER A 101 -8.11 13.03 -13.77
N ASP A 102 -7.29 14.10 -13.80
CA ASP A 102 -6.65 14.72 -12.64
C ASP A 102 -7.66 15.06 -11.53
N ARG A 103 -8.86 15.49 -11.93
CA ARG A 103 -9.95 15.81 -11.02
C ARG A 103 -10.39 14.61 -10.18
N VAL A 104 -10.43 13.42 -10.76
CA VAL A 104 -10.80 12.19 -10.02
C VAL A 104 -9.67 11.78 -9.08
N ARG A 105 -8.40 11.96 -9.49
CA ARG A 105 -7.23 11.73 -8.62
C ARG A 105 -7.23 12.69 -7.43
N ALA A 106 -7.47 13.97 -7.67
CA ALA A 106 -7.57 14.96 -6.61
C ALA A 106 -8.67 14.62 -5.59
N ARG A 107 -9.86 14.22 -6.05
CA ARG A 107 -10.94 13.76 -5.17
C ARG A 107 -10.58 12.51 -4.36
N MET A 108 -9.81 11.60 -4.94
CA MET A 108 -9.28 10.46 -4.18
C MET A 108 -8.35 10.94 -3.06
N ALA A 109 -7.42 11.85 -3.35
CA ALA A 109 -6.52 12.41 -2.35
C ALA A 109 -7.28 13.17 -1.23
N GLU A 110 -8.33 13.91 -1.57
CA GLU A 110 -9.23 14.55 -0.60
C GLU A 110 -9.89 13.54 0.35
N ARG A 111 -10.39 12.40 -0.19
CA ARG A 111 -10.95 11.32 0.64
C ARG A 111 -9.89 10.68 1.54
N VAL A 112 -8.67 10.50 1.04
CA VAL A 112 -7.55 10.00 1.84
C VAL A 112 -7.19 11.00 2.95
N ALA A 113 -7.21 12.30 2.67
CA ALA A 113 -7.03 13.33 3.69
C ALA A 113 -8.13 13.27 4.77
N ALA A 114 -9.38 13.09 4.34
CA ALA A 114 -10.52 12.94 5.26
C ALA A 114 -10.42 11.65 6.13
N SER A 115 -9.73 10.60 5.66
CA SER A 115 -9.46 9.39 6.44
C SER A 115 -8.34 9.55 7.49
N GLY A 116 -7.64 10.70 7.53
CA GLY A 116 -6.66 11.03 8.56
C GLY A 116 -5.22 11.21 8.08
N VAL A 117 -4.92 11.01 6.80
CA VAL A 117 -3.61 11.31 6.21
C VAL A 117 -3.47 12.82 6.02
N LYS A 118 -2.41 13.43 6.57
CA LYS A 118 -2.25 14.90 6.62
C LYS A 118 -1.02 15.40 5.88
N HIS A 119 -0.06 14.54 5.59
CA HIS A 119 1.21 14.96 5.00
C HIS A 119 1.00 15.45 3.55
N PRO A 120 1.27 16.76 3.26
CA PRO A 120 0.94 17.35 1.96
C PRO A 120 1.66 16.70 0.79
N GLY A 121 2.91 16.28 0.97
CA GLY A 121 3.69 15.56 -0.06
C GLY A 121 3.09 14.19 -0.41
N VAL A 122 2.52 13.48 0.58
CA VAL A 122 1.84 12.20 0.35
C VAL A 122 0.54 12.40 -0.42
N LEU A 123 -0.27 13.39 -0.02
CA LEU A 123 -1.53 13.72 -0.71
C LEU A 123 -1.27 14.19 -2.15
N ALA A 124 -0.23 15.00 -2.37
CA ALA A 124 0.18 15.43 -3.70
C ALA A 124 0.65 14.24 -4.56
N ALA A 125 1.43 13.30 -3.99
CA ALA A 125 1.85 12.09 -4.68
C ALA A 125 0.67 11.22 -5.12
N LEU A 126 -0.30 11.01 -4.22
CA LEU A 126 -1.53 10.27 -4.53
C LEU A 126 -2.37 10.94 -5.62
N ALA A 127 -2.44 12.27 -5.63
CA ALA A 127 -3.13 13.04 -6.68
C ALA A 127 -2.39 13.01 -8.02
N THR A 128 -1.08 12.75 -8.01
CA THR A 128 -0.24 12.74 -9.22
C THR A 128 -0.19 11.37 -9.90
N VAL A 129 -0.05 10.28 -9.14
CA VAL A 129 0.14 8.94 -9.70
C VAL A 129 -1.16 8.40 -10.29
N PRO A 130 -1.20 8.02 -11.59
CA PRO A 130 -2.41 7.53 -12.26
C PRO A 130 -2.72 6.08 -11.86
N ARG A 131 -3.41 5.90 -10.73
CA ARG A 131 -3.68 4.58 -10.14
C ARG A 131 -4.38 3.60 -11.09
N HIS A 132 -5.25 4.11 -12.01
CA HIS A 132 -5.93 3.27 -13.00
C HIS A 132 -4.96 2.54 -13.94
N GLY A 133 -3.75 3.06 -14.17
CA GLY A 133 -2.71 2.40 -14.96
C GLY A 133 -2.08 1.18 -14.28
N PHE A 134 -2.42 0.90 -13.01
CA PHE A 134 -1.87 -0.21 -12.23
C PHE A 134 -2.86 -1.35 -12.00
N VAL A 135 -4.09 -1.20 -12.45
CA VAL A 135 -5.15 -2.23 -12.39
C VAL A 135 -5.55 -2.69 -13.79
N ASP A 136 -6.33 -3.75 -13.88
CA ASP A 136 -6.87 -4.18 -15.16
C ASP A 136 -7.88 -3.16 -15.68
N ALA A 137 -7.96 -3.00 -17.01
CA ALA A 137 -8.85 -2.02 -17.66
C ALA A 137 -10.30 -2.14 -17.20
N ALA A 138 -10.78 -3.37 -16.94
CA ALA A 138 -12.12 -3.62 -16.41
C ALA A 138 -12.35 -3.03 -15.01
N LEU A 139 -11.30 -2.78 -14.25
CA LEU A 139 -11.34 -2.22 -12.90
C LEU A 139 -10.98 -0.73 -12.86
N ALA A 140 -10.67 -0.11 -13.99
CA ALA A 140 -10.24 1.29 -14.06
C ALA A 140 -11.23 2.25 -13.38
N ASN A 141 -12.53 2.00 -13.50
CA ASN A 141 -13.58 2.80 -12.87
C ASN A 141 -13.57 2.75 -11.34
N GLN A 142 -13.05 1.66 -10.76
CA GLN A 142 -12.94 1.44 -9.33
C GLN A 142 -11.57 1.86 -8.78
N ALA A 143 -10.61 2.18 -9.66
CA ALA A 143 -9.24 2.45 -9.28
C ALA A 143 -9.10 3.58 -8.27
N TYR A 144 -10.01 4.53 -8.28
CA TYR A 144 -9.98 5.70 -7.40
C TYR A 144 -10.88 5.60 -6.17
N GLU A 145 -11.56 4.45 -5.99
CA GLU A 145 -12.24 4.14 -4.74
C GLU A 145 -11.23 3.80 -3.64
N ASP A 146 -11.60 4.02 -2.35
CA ASP A 146 -10.76 3.58 -1.24
C ASP A 146 -10.93 2.08 -0.97
N ALA A 147 -10.60 1.29 -1.97
CA ALA A 147 -10.74 -0.16 -1.99
C ALA A 147 -9.44 -0.86 -2.45
N ALA A 148 -9.20 -2.05 -1.91
CA ALA A 148 -8.23 -2.98 -2.45
C ALA A 148 -8.83 -3.68 -3.68
N LEU A 149 -8.06 -3.78 -4.77
CA LEU A 149 -8.51 -4.40 -6.01
C LEU A 149 -7.57 -5.55 -6.40
N PRO A 150 -8.08 -6.62 -7.05
CA PRO A 150 -7.23 -7.72 -7.48
C PRO A 150 -6.26 -7.29 -8.58
N ILE A 151 -5.03 -7.81 -8.51
CA ILE A 151 -3.98 -7.62 -9.51
C ILE A 151 -3.46 -8.95 -10.07
N GLY A 152 -4.18 -10.03 -9.83
CA GLY A 152 -3.78 -11.39 -10.22
C GLY A 152 -2.91 -12.09 -9.17
N HIS A 153 -2.68 -13.37 -9.37
CA HIS A 153 -1.84 -14.22 -8.51
C HIS A 153 -2.24 -14.22 -7.02
N GLY A 154 -3.53 -14.01 -6.71
CA GLY A 154 -4.02 -13.89 -5.34
C GLY A 154 -3.53 -12.65 -4.60
N GLN A 155 -3.07 -11.62 -5.33
CA GLN A 155 -2.57 -10.37 -4.79
C GLN A 155 -3.50 -9.20 -5.09
N THR A 156 -3.36 -8.13 -4.32
CA THR A 156 -4.18 -6.92 -4.46
C THR A 156 -3.32 -5.66 -4.44
N ILE A 157 -3.77 -4.62 -5.13
CA ILE A 157 -3.32 -3.25 -4.88
C ILE A 157 -3.99 -2.76 -3.61
N SER A 158 -3.22 -2.20 -2.68
CA SER A 158 -3.73 -1.72 -1.39
C SER A 158 -4.62 -0.50 -1.55
N LYS A 159 -5.54 -0.27 -0.59
CA LYS A 159 -6.37 0.94 -0.54
C LYS A 159 -5.51 2.20 -0.59
N PRO A 160 -5.94 3.25 -1.27
CA PRO A 160 -5.23 4.54 -1.29
C PRO A 160 -4.96 5.11 0.12
N SER A 161 -5.93 5.03 1.04
CA SER A 161 -5.78 5.47 2.42
C SER A 161 -4.70 4.71 3.18
N VAL A 162 -4.59 3.41 2.96
CA VAL A 162 -3.57 2.56 3.60
C VAL A 162 -2.18 2.89 3.05
N VAL A 163 -2.04 3.02 1.72
CA VAL A 163 -0.78 3.45 1.08
C VAL A 163 -0.34 4.82 1.63
N GLY A 164 -1.25 5.79 1.66
CA GLY A 164 -0.99 7.12 2.20
C GLY A 164 -0.55 7.08 3.66
N ARG A 165 -1.25 6.30 4.49
CA ARG A 165 -0.94 6.16 5.92
C ARG A 165 0.44 5.54 6.16
N MET A 166 0.80 4.49 5.43
CA MET A 166 2.10 3.82 5.58
C MET A 166 3.25 4.76 5.20
N ILE A 167 3.11 5.50 4.10
CA ILE A 167 4.13 6.45 3.64
C ILE A 167 4.24 7.65 4.60
N GLU A 168 3.12 8.18 5.08
CA GLU A 168 3.11 9.25 6.08
C GLU A 168 3.85 8.85 7.35
N LEU A 169 3.65 7.61 7.83
CA LEU A 169 4.34 7.10 9.02
C LEU A 169 5.87 7.05 8.84
N LEU A 170 6.36 6.73 7.64
CA LEU A 170 7.80 6.82 7.35
C LEU A 170 8.31 8.26 7.44
N LEU A 171 7.59 9.19 6.83
CA LEU A 171 7.97 10.62 6.78
C LEU A 171 7.87 11.32 8.14
N ALA A 172 6.93 10.90 8.99
CA ALA A 172 6.71 11.49 10.32
C ALA A 172 7.91 11.31 11.28
N GLY A 173 8.91 10.51 10.93
CA GLY A 173 10.17 10.41 11.67
C GLY A 173 11.08 11.64 11.51
N GLY A 174 10.76 12.56 10.60
CA GLY A 174 11.56 13.76 10.34
C GLY A 174 12.88 13.50 9.60
N ARG A 175 13.22 12.23 9.34
CA ARG A 175 14.39 11.85 8.57
C ARG A 175 14.07 11.93 7.07
N PRO A 176 14.91 12.58 6.23
CA PRO A 176 14.77 12.54 4.78
C PRO A 176 14.81 11.09 4.26
N LEU A 177 13.93 10.76 3.34
CA LEU A 177 13.88 9.45 2.70
C LEU A 177 14.82 9.41 1.50
N GLU A 178 16.13 9.27 1.76
CA GLU A 178 17.15 9.13 0.70
C GLU A 178 17.06 7.76 0.02
N LYS A 179 16.97 6.68 0.80
CA LYS A 179 16.80 5.30 0.32
C LYS A 179 15.63 4.64 1.03
N VAL A 180 14.62 4.24 0.29
CA VAL A 180 13.46 3.51 0.80
C VAL A 180 13.43 2.11 0.21
N LEU A 181 13.14 1.11 1.05
CA LEU A 181 12.89 -0.26 0.64
C LEU A 181 11.40 -0.57 0.76
N GLU A 182 10.82 -1.07 -0.33
CA GLU A 182 9.48 -1.63 -0.37
C GLU A 182 9.54 -3.15 -0.53
N ILE A 183 8.79 -3.87 0.29
CA ILE A 183 8.61 -5.31 0.18
C ILE A 183 7.19 -5.60 -0.31
N GLY A 184 7.08 -6.26 -1.47
CA GLY A 184 5.81 -6.52 -2.14
C GLY A 184 5.47 -5.43 -3.15
N THR A 185 6.21 -5.37 -4.26
CA THR A 185 5.98 -4.42 -5.36
C THR A 185 4.57 -4.53 -5.94
N GLY A 186 4.05 -5.76 -6.06
CA GLY A 186 2.76 -6.04 -6.69
C GLY A 186 2.70 -5.48 -8.11
N CYS A 187 1.75 -4.57 -8.35
CA CYS A 187 1.62 -3.88 -9.63
C CYS A 187 2.54 -2.66 -9.80
N GLY A 188 3.25 -2.23 -8.74
CA GLY A 188 4.17 -1.07 -8.76
C GLY A 188 3.56 0.26 -8.32
N TYR A 189 2.30 0.31 -7.92
CA TYR A 189 1.62 1.56 -7.56
C TYR A 189 2.24 2.25 -6.34
N GLN A 190 2.46 1.52 -5.25
CA GLN A 190 3.04 2.10 -4.03
C GLN A 190 4.47 2.55 -4.27
N ALA A 191 5.27 1.81 -5.08
CA ALA A 191 6.59 2.25 -5.51
C ALA A 191 6.55 3.58 -6.26
N ALA A 192 5.55 3.77 -7.15
CA ALA A 192 5.34 5.03 -7.85
C ALA A 192 4.98 6.19 -6.89
N VAL A 193 4.14 5.95 -5.90
CA VAL A 193 3.81 6.97 -4.88
C VAL A 193 5.03 7.30 -4.02
N LEU A 194 5.78 6.29 -3.58
CA LEU A 194 7.04 6.46 -2.83
C LEU A 194 8.07 7.29 -3.60
N SER A 195 8.17 7.09 -4.91
CA SER A 195 9.13 7.80 -5.76
C SER A 195 8.92 9.31 -5.80
N CYS A 196 7.71 9.78 -5.47
CA CYS A 196 7.39 11.20 -5.37
C CYS A 196 7.94 11.86 -4.09
N VAL A 197 8.19 11.07 -3.04
CA VAL A 197 8.56 11.57 -1.69
C VAL A 197 9.91 11.05 -1.20
N ALA A 198 10.52 10.10 -1.90
CA ALA A 198 11.82 9.55 -1.62
C ALA A 198 12.79 9.84 -2.77
N ARG A 199 14.08 9.91 -2.46
CA ARG A 199 15.12 10.08 -3.48
C ARG A 199 15.31 8.83 -4.32
N ASP A 200 15.48 7.68 -3.69
CA ASP A 200 15.64 6.38 -4.34
C ASP A 200 14.71 5.34 -3.70
N VAL A 201 13.96 4.63 -4.52
CA VAL A 201 13.05 3.55 -4.12
C VAL A 201 13.58 2.22 -4.66
N TYR A 202 13.80 1.28 -3.74
CA TYR A 202 14.11 -0.11 -4.04
C TYR A 202 12.89 -0.94 -3.70
N SER A 203 12.42 -1.75 -4.64
CA SER A 203 11.20 -2.54 -4.43
C SER A 203 11.42 -3.99 -4.84
N ILE A 204 11.03 -4.92 -3.96
CA ILE A 204 11.24 -6.36 -4.14
C ILE A 204 9.90 -7.04 -4.37
N GLU A 205 9.84 -7.85 -5.44
CA GLU A 205 8.71 -8.71 -5.75
C GLU A 205 9.19 -10.17 -5.91
N ARG A 206 8.48 -11.11 -5.24
CA ARG A 206 8.77 -12.53 -5.29
C ARG A 206 8.05 -13.29 -6.40
N VAL A 207 6.95 -12.73 -6.89
CA VAL A 207 6.10 -13.30 -7.94
C VAL A 207 6.55 -12.75 -9.29
N ARG A 208 7.23 -13.58 -10.10
CA ARG A 208 7.82 -13.13 -11.38
C ARG A 208 6.81 -12.43 -12.30
N PRO A 209 5.61 -12.96 -12.55
CA PRO A 209 4.62 -12.26 -13.38
C PRO A 209 4.24 -10.87 -12.87
N LEU A 210 4.16 -10.68 -11.54
CA LEU A 210 3.90 -9.36 -10.96
C LEU A 210 5.09 -8.42 -11.09
N HIS A 211 6.31 -8.93 -10.90
CA HIS A 211 7.53 -8.15 -11.14
C HIS A 211 7.58 -7.62 -12.58
N GLU A 212 7.29 -8.46 -13.58
CA GLU A 212 7.23 -8.04 -14.98
C GLU A 212 6.06 -7.06 -15.24
N ARG A 213 4.91 -7.29 -14.61
CA ARG A 213 3.76 -6.36 -14.67
C ARG A 213 4.13 -4.99 -14.09
N ALA A 214 4.81 -4.93 -12.94
CA ALA A 214 5.25 -3.67 -12.35
C ALA A 214 6.19 -2.90 -13.28
N LYS A 215 7.15 -3.58 -13.93
CA LYS A 215 8.00 -2.97 -14.96
C LYS A 215 7.19 -2.37 -16.11
N ALA A 216 6.20 -3.12 -16.61
CA ALA A 216 5.35 -2.66 -17.69
C ALA A 216 4.51 -1.44 -17.29
N ASN A 217 3.94 -1.45 -16.09
CA ASN A 217 3.12 -0.35 -15.56
C ASN A 217 3.94 0.92 -15.28
N LEU A 218 5.16 0.79 -14.81
CA LEU A 218 6.04 1.92 -14.47
C LEU A 218 6.74 2.52 -15.69
N ARG A 219 6.92 1.74 -16.76
CA ARG A 219 7.63 2.18 -17.97
C ARG A 219 7.06 3.46 -18.61
N PRO A 220 5.73 3.60 -18.79
CA PRO A 220 5.15 4.83 -19.36
C PRO A 220 5.39 6.08 -18.51
N LEU A 221 5.51 5.90 -17.19
CA LEU A 221 5.68 6.99 -16.24
C LEU A 221 7.10 7.57 -16.22
N ARG A 222 8.07 6.87 -16.83
CA ARG A 222 9.47 7.30 -16.95
C ARG A 222 10.09 7.74 -15.63
N VAL A 223 9.77 7.06 -14.53
CA VAL A 223 10.25 7.39 -13.18
C VAL A 223 11.67 6.85 -13.00
N PRO A 224 12.70 7.71 -12.87
CA PRO A 224 14.10 7.27 -12.91
C PRO A 224 14.62 6.72 -11.59
N ASN A 225 13.93 6.96 -10.48
CA ASN A 225 14.38 6.67 -9.12
C ASN A 225 13.77 5.42 -8.49
N ILE A 226 13.15 4.54 -9.30
CA ILE A 226 12.65 3.23 -8.85
C ILE A 226 13.56 2.13 -9.40
N ARG A 227 13.97 1.23 -8.50
CA ARG A 227 14.76 0.03 -8.83
C ARG A 227 14.01 -1.20 -8.38
N LEU A 228 13.49 -1.95 -9.35
CA LEU A 228 12.74 -3.19 -9.11
C LEU A 228 13.70 -4.38 -9.02
N HIS A 229 13.49 -5.22 -8.00
CA HIS A 229 14.23 -6.43 -7.76
C HIS A 229 13.29 -7.63 -7.73
N TYR A 230 13.62 -8.68 -8.47
CA TYR A 230 12.97 -9.97 -8.34
C TYR A 230 13.69 -10.77 -7.26
N GLY A 231 12.99 -11.10 -6.16
CA GLY A 231 13.64 -11.76 -5.04
C GLY A 231 12.72 -12.02 -3.84
N ASP A 232 13.27 -12.67 -2.84
CA ASP A 232 12.61 -12.88 -1.55
C ASP A 232 12.70 -11.60 -0.71
N GLY A 233 11.57 -10.93 -0.52
CA GLY A 233 11.50 -9.69 0.23
C GLY A 233 11.84 -9.82 1.72
N ARG A 234 11.73 -11.02 2.31
CA ARG A 234 12.11 -11.27 3.71
C ARG A 234 13.61 -11.08 3.95
N LEU A 235 14.42 -11.23 2.92
CA LEU A 235 15.87 -11.05 2.99
C LEU A 235 16.31 -9.59 2.82
N GLY A 236 15.43 -8.74 2.29
CA GLY A 236 15.76 -7.36 1.94
C GLY A 236 16.83 -7.23 0.87
N LEU A 237 17.59 -6.15 0.93
CA LEU A 237 18.71 -5.84 0.02
C LEU A 237 19.94 -5.39 0.85
N PRO A 238 20.65 -6.32 1.49
CA PRO A 238 21.78 -5.96 2.38
C PRO A 238 22.90 -5.21 1.66
N ALA A 239 23.10 -5.45 0.37
CA ALA A 239 24.10 -4.73 -0.43
C ALA A 239 23.81 -3.23 -0.63
N VAL A 240 22.56 -2.81 -0.41
CA VAL A 240 22.11 -1.41 -0.56
C VAL A 240 21.90 -0.74 0.80
N ALA A 241 21.66 -1.54 1.84
CA ALA A 241 21.43 -1.05 3.21
C ALA A 241 22.54 -0.09 3.69
N PRO A 242 22.27 0.79 4.67
CA PRO A 242 21.00 0.94 5.40
C PRO A 242 19.96 1.77 4.63
N PHE A 243 18.67 1.57 5.00
CA PHE A 243 17.54 2.29 4.45
C PHE A 243 17.01 3.34 5.43
N ASP A 244 16.55 4.47 4.90
CA ASP A 244 15.93 5.57 5.67
C ASP A 244 14.45 5.32 5.94
N GLY A 245 13.87 4.35 5.25
CA GLY A 245 12.51 3.86 5.48
C GLY A 245 12.33 2.49 4.85
N ILE A 246 11.56 1.63 5.52
CA ILE A 246 11.16 0.33 4.98
C ILE A 246 9.64 0.22 5.09
N VAL A 247 8.98 -0.16 4.01
CA VAL A 247 7.54 -0.46 3.99
C VAL A 247 7.31 -1.88 3.51
N ILE A 248 6.52 -2.65 4.25
CA ILE A 248 6.18 -4.03 3.92
C ILE A 248 4.71 -4.09 3.55
N ALA A 249 4.40 -4.39 2.29
CA ALA A 249 3.05 -4.47 1.75
C ALA A 249 2.47 -5.90 1.76
N ALA A 250 2.90 -6.71 2.71
CA ALA A 250 2.40 -8.07 2.96
C ALA A 250 2.49 -8.38 4.46
N ALA A 251 1.53 -9.14 5.00
CA ALA A 251 1.45 -9.42 6.43
C ALA A 251 2.29 -10.64 6.82
N GLY A 252 3.21 -10.46 7.75
CA GLY A 252 3.93 -11.54 8.43
C GLY A 252 3.39 -11.78 9.83
N LEU A 253 3.63 -12.97 10.40
CA LEU A 253 3.38 -13.20 11.83
C LEU A 253 4.28 -12.34 12.70
N GLU A 254 5.44 -11.99 12.17
CA GLU A 254 6.46 -11.12 12.74
C GLU A 254 7.18 -10.34 11.64
N ILE A 255 7.86 -9.28 12.00
CA ILE A 255 8.74 -8.54 11.08
C ILE A 255 10.08 -9.27 11.00
N PRO A 256 10.57 -9.64 9.80
CA PRO A 256 11.87 -10.30 9.67
C PRO A 256 13.02 -9.47 10.25
N ASP A 257 13.85 -10.07 11.09
CA ASP A 257 15.02 -9.41 11.72
C ASP A 257 15.96 -8.83 10.66
N ALA A 258 16.14 -9.52 9.54
CA ALA A 258 16.95 -9.06 8.43
C ALA A 258 16.53 -7.68 7.89
N LEU A 259 15.25 -7.33 7.96
CA LEU A 259 14.73 -6.02 7.54
C LEU A 259 14.97 -4.96 8.62
N ILE A 260 14.85 -5.33 9.90
CA ILE A 260 15.15 -4.42 11.02
C ILE A 260 16.65 -4.08 11.02
N ASP A 261 17.52 -5.04 10.75
CA ASP A 261 18.97 -4.85 10.68
C ASP A 261 19.38 -3.92 9.52
N GLN A 262 18.61 -3.90 8.44
CA GLN A 262 18.83 -3.03 7.28
C GLN A 262 18.26 -1.62 7.43
N LEU A 263 17.53 -1.35 8.52
CA LEU A 263 16.98 -0.02 8.82
C LEU A 263 18.06 0.88 9.41
N ALA A 264 18.21 2.11 8.95
CA ALA A 264 19.15 3.07 9.54
C ALA A 264 18.72 3.46 10.97
N VAL A 265 19.68 3.81 11.83
CA VAL A 265 19.36 4.37 13.15
C VAL A 265 18.62 5.69 12.97
N GLY A 266 17.51 5.87 13.69
CA GLY A 266 16.59 7.00 13.52
C GLY A 266 15.57 6.84 12.40
N ALA A 267 15.63 5.75 11.64
CA ALA A 267 14.68 5.45 10.56
C ALA A 267 13.50 4.61 11.06
N ARG A 268 12.48 4.49 10.20
CA ARG A 268 11.20 3.83 10.49
C ARG A 268 10.92 2.70 9.50
N LEU A 269 10.33 1.63 10.03
CA LEU A 269 9.76 0.54 9.26
C LEU A 269 8.28 0.43 9.60
N VAL A 270 7.45 0.26 8.56
CA VAL A 270 5.99 0.09 8.70
C VAL A 270 5.59 -1.23 8.05
N ALA A 271 4.90 -2.07 8.79
CA ALA A 271 4.48 -3.40 8.35
C ALA A 271 3.14 -3.82 8.96
N PRO A 272 2.30 -4.57 8.23
CA PRO A 272 1.20 -5.31 8.82
C PRO A 272 1.74 -6.57 9.51
N VAL A 273 1.36 -6.77 10.77
CA VAL A 273 1.78 -7.92 11.59
C VAL A 273 0.56 -8.68 12.08
N GLY A 274 0.55 -9.98 11.88
CA GLY A 274 -0.52 -10.88 12.30
C GLY A 274 -0.93 -11.87 11.22
N GLY A 275 -1.80 -12.82 11.61
CA GLY A 275 -2.40 -13.81 10.72
C GLY A 275 -3.80 -13.36 10.25
N GLU A 276 -4.85 -13.92 10.86
CA GLU A 276 -6.25 -13.52 10.59
C GLU A 276 -6.56 -12.10 11.07
N GLN A 277 -5.97 -11.70 12.19
CA GLN A 277 -6.04 -10.33 12.69
C GLN A 277 -4.68 -9.68 12.49
N GLN A 278 -4.66 -8.61 11.71
CA GLN A 278 -3.43 -7.90 11.38
C GLN A 278 -3.48 -6.48 11.93
N ILE A 279 -2.38 -6.06 12.51
CA ILE A 279 -2.18 -4.72 13.06
C ILE A 279 -1.03 -4.06 12.31
N LEU A 280 -1.27 -2.86 11.81
CA LEU A 280 -0.22 -2.02 11.26
C LEU A 280 0.75 -1.67 12.38
N THR A 281 2.00 -2.06 12.22
CA THR A 281 3.05 -1.93 13.24
C THR A 281 4.15 -1.00 12.72
N LEU A 282 4.53 -0.06 13.57
CA LEU A 282 5.62 0.88 13.33
C LEU A 282 6.82 0.46 14.17
N ILE A 283 7.97 0.29 13.52
CA ILE A 283 9.29 0.14 14.17
C ILE A 283 10.06 1.44 13.98
N GLU A 284 10.60 1.97 15.08
CA GLU A 284 11.53 3.10 15.08
C GLU A 284 12.89 2.59 15.59
N ARG A 285 13.91 2.58 14.74
CA ARG A 285 15.24 2.15 15.17
C ARG A 285 15.92 3.27 15.94
N ILE A 286 16.06 3.10 17.26
CA ILE A 286 16.61 4.11 18.20
C ILE A 286 18.08 3.91 18.51
N GLY A 287 18.66 2.77 18.14
CA GLY A 287 20.07 2.43 18.37
C GLY A 287 20.52 1.25 17.52
N ALA A 288 21.78 0.84 17.65
CA ALA A 288 22.37 -0.23 16.83
C ALA A 288 21.58 -1.57 16.94
N ARG A 289 21.11 -1.89 18.15
CA ARG A 289 20.31 -3.08 18.45
C ARG A 289 19.08 -2.74 19.29
N GLN A 290 18.55 -1.55 19.12
CA GLN A 290 17.41 -1.05 19.87
C GLN A 290 16.40 -0.43 18.96
N TRP A 291 15.14 -0.81 19.12
CA TRP A 291 14.01 -0.22 18.41
C TRP A 291 12.80 -0.12 19.32
N ARG A 292 11.92 0.78 18.96
CA ARG A 292 10.61 0.95 19.57
C ARG A 292 9.58 0.37 18.62
N GLU A 293 8.69 -0.42 19.16
CA GLU A 293 7.53 -0.95 18.43
C GLU A 293 6.26 -0.26 18.90
N THR A 294 5.44 0.15 17.95
CA THR A 294 4.12 0.76 18.20
C THR A 294 3.08 0.09 17.32
N GLN A 295 2.06 -0.47 17.94
CA GLN A 295 0.90 -1.02 17.25
C GLN A 295 -0.10 0.09 16.98
N LEU A 296 -0.64 0.13 15.76
CA LEU A 296 -1.53 1.16 15.25
C LEU A 296 -2.91 0.58 14.87
N ASP A 297 -3.32 0.81 13.62
CA ASP A 297 -4.65 0.46 13.14
C ASP A 297 -4.75 -1.00 12.69
N ARG A 298 -5.98 -1.54 12.69
CA ARG A 298 -6.27 -2.82 12.05
C ARG A 298 -6.20 -2.68 10.54
N VAL A 299 -5.56 -3.65 9.90
CA VAL A 299 -5.38 -3.70 8.44
C VAL A 299 -5.62 -5.10 7.93
N LEU A 300 -5.69 -5.25 6.61
CA LEU A 300 -5.78 -6.56 5.96
C LEU A 300 -4.88 -6.56 4.72
N PHE A 301 -3.87 -7.39 4.75
CA PHE A 301 -2.91 -7.59 3.67
C PHE A 301 -2.81 -9.07 3.30
N VAL A 302 -2.29 -9.33 2.10
CA VAL A 302 -1.89 -10.66 1.68
C VAL A 302 -0.70 -11.16 2.50
N PRO A 303 -0.53 -12.49 2.66
CA PRO A 303 0.56 -13.04 3.47
C PRO A 303 1.96 -12.76 2.91
N LEU A 304 2.89 -12.38 3.79
CA LEU A 304 4.32 -12.31 3.50
C LEU A 304 4.90 -13.73 3.45
N LYS A 305 5.31 -14.17 2.28
CA LYS A 305 5.85 -15.52 2.05
C LYS A 305 7.33 -15.45 1.72
N SER A 306 8.07 -16.50 2.07
CA SER A 306 9.47 -16.70 1.70
C SER A 306 9.61 -17.30 0.29
N GLY A 307 10.81 -17.15 -0.28
CA GLY A 307 11.18 -17.68 -1.57
C GLY A 307 10.57 -16.93 -2.76
N ILE A 308 10.92 -17.34 -3.96
CA ILE A 308 10.45 -16.77 -5.23
C ILE A 308 9.55 -17.75 -5.98
N ILE A 309 8.63 -17.26 -6.80
CA ILE A 309 7.77 -18.06 -7.69
C ILE A 309 7.58 -17.40 -9.05
#